data_088666d95f0f1f6b1545935b16841c9c
#
_entry.id   088666d95f0f1f6b1545935b16841c9c
#
_cell.length_a   1.000
_cell.length_b   1.000
_cell.length_c   1.000
_cell.angle_alpha   90.00
_cell.angle_beta   90.00
_cell.angle_gamma   90.00
#
_symmetry.space_group_name_H-M   'P 1'
#
loop_
_entity.id
_entity.type
_entity.pdbx_description
1 polymer ?
#
loop_
_entity_poly.entity_id
_entity_poly.type
_entity_poly.pdbx_seq_one_letter_code
_entity_poly.pdbx_strand_id
1 'polypeptide(L)'
;MAVRVNRSLGRVCDVYAGQVIALVEPAGQLSRYGLGRLMFLVSDTLATLSEGTPGTPLTLGDHLSMRELAADDVAEQISGLMGMEDAATLARQLAPQVSDLSDALGRPDLANTVASRFGSVRLIDYLRANIILAVDLAIDTVGVTQPPALAEAVRSLAAVLAERHPGRSIELRVPPYAAVQIGARAEAPVHTRGTPPNVVETDPATFLALATARQSWTRAVASGSLTYSGTHAADAARTLPAFRPH
;
A
#
# COMPACT_ATOMS: atom_id res chain seq x y z
N MET A 1 -12.49 4.31 32.61
CA MET A 1 -11.58 5.21 31.85
C MET A 1 -11.92 5.01 30.38
N ALA A 2 -12.53 6.00 29.73
CA ALA A 2 -12.94 5.85 28.33
C ALA A 2 -11.68 5.73 27.47
N VAL A 3 -11.53 4.60 26.76
CA VAL A 3 -10.49 4.40 25.75
C VAL A 3 -10.69 5.48 24.69
N ARG A 4 -9.74 6.37 24.55
CA ARG A 4 -9.75 7.39 23.49
C ARG A 4 -9.59 6.65 22.17
N VAL A 5 -10.69 6.42 21.47
CA VAL A 5 -10.65 5.83 20.12
C VAL A 5 -9.70 6.70 19.27
N ASN A 6 -8.63 6.09 18.79
CA ASN A 6 -7.71 6.76 17.87
C ASN A 6 -8.45 6.97 16.52
N ARG A 7 -9.03 8.16 16.34
CA ARG A 7 -9.83 8.51 15.15
C ARG A 7 -9.09 8.24 13.83
N SER A 8 -7.77 8.38 13.84
CA SER A 8 -6.96 8.10 12.67
C SER A 8 -6.90 6.59 12.35
N LEU A 9 -6.77 5.77 13.40
CA LEU A 9 -6.77 4.31 13.24
C LEU A 9 -8.15 3.82 12.76
N GLY A 10 -9.25 4.26 13.41
CA GLY A 10 -10.61 3.88 13.01
C GLY A 10 -10.88 4.19 11.54
N ARG A 11 -10.52 5.41 11.08
CA ARG A 11 -10.65 5.76 9.66
C ARG A 11 -9.86 4.82 8.73
N VAL A 12 -8.65 4.42 9.10
CA VAL A 12 -7.83 3.51 8.28
C VAL A 12 -8.42 2.10 8.29
N CYS A 13 -8.99 1.63 9.42
CA CYS A 13 -9.75 0.38 9.49
C CYS A 13 -10.93 0.38 8.50
N ASP A 14 -11.74 1.46 8.51
CA ASP A 14 -12.89 1.60 7.61
C ASP A 14 -12.45 1.62 6.13
N VAL A 15 -11.36 2.31 5.82
CA VAL A 15 -10.80 2.38 4.46
C VAL A 15 -10.34 1.01 3.98
N TYR A 16 -9.64 0.25 4.84
CA TYR A 16 -9.19 -1.10 4.47
C TYR A 16 -10.35 -2.06 4.29
N ALA A 17 -11.27 -2.12 5.24
CA ALA A 17 -12.47 -2.96 5.15
C ALA A 17 -13.29 -2.63 3.89
N GLY A 18 -13.53 -1.35 3.62
CA GLY A 18 -14.27 -0.90 2.44
C GLY A 18 -13.60 -1.31 1.11
N GLN A 19 -12.27 -1.26 1.03
CA GLN A 19 -11.54 -1.71 -0.17
C GLN A 19 -11.61 -3.23 -0.34
N VAL A 20 -11.49 -4.00 0.74
CA VAL A 20 -11.62 -5.47 0.71
C VAL A 20 -13.03 -5.88 0.28
N ILE A 21 -14.07 -5.26 0.84
CA ILE A 21 -15.48 -5.50 0.45
C ILE A 21 -15.68 -5.21 -1.04
N ALA A 22 -15.18 -4.08 -1.53
CA ALA A 22 -15.28 -3.70 -2.93
C ALA A 22 -14.56 -4.66 -3.90
N LEU A 23 -13.57 -5.41 -3.44
CA LEU A 23 -12.91 -6.46 -4.21
C LEU A 23 -13.72 -7.77 -4.25
N VAL A 24 -14.52 -8.03 -3.23
CA VAL A 24 -15.34 -9.26 -3.12
C VAL A 24 -16.67 -9.13 -3.86
N GLU A 25 -17.30 -7.96 -3.87
CA GLU A 25 -18.59 -7.75 -4.54
C GLU A 25 -18.58 -8.13 -6.04
N PRO A 26 -17.52 -7.77 -6.82
CA PRO A 26 -17.33 -8.31 -8.17
C PRO A 26 -16.53 -9.63 -8.19
N ALA A 27 -16.68 -10.50 -7.18
CA ALA A 27 -15.86 -11.70 -7.00
C ALA A 27 -15.75 -12.60 -8.26
N GLY A 28 -16.74 -12.56 -9.13
CA GLY A 28 -16.68 -13.24 -10.44
C GLY A 28 -15.70 -12.63 -11.44
N GLN A 29 -15.09 -11.51 -11.14
CA GLN A 29 -14.09 -10.82 -11.99
C GLN A 29 -12.65 -11.04 -11.54
N LEU A 30 -12.44 -11.46 -10.28
CA LEU A 30 -11.10 -11.81 -9.80
C LEU A 30 -10.65 -13.14 -10.40
N SER A 31 -9.43 -13.16 -10.92
CA SER A 31 -8.77 -14.41 -11.28
C SER A 31 -8.61 -15.30 -10.04
N ARG A 32 -8.40 -16.60 -10.25
CA ARG A 32 -8.10 -17.52 -9.16
C ARG A 32 -6.92 -17.05 -8.30
N TYR A 33 -5.87 -16.52 -8.93
CA TYR A 33 -4.71 -15.95 -8.22
C TYR A 33 -5.05 -14.67 -7.48
N GLY A 34 -5.88 -13.80 -8.06
CA GLY A 34 -6.38 -12.60 -7.39
C GLY A 34 -7.18 -12.91 -6.12
N LEU A 35 -8.02 -13.96 -6.16
CA LEU A 35 -8.72 -14.47 -4.98
C LEU A 35 -7.76 -15.00 -3.92
N GLY A 36 -6.73 -15.76 -4.33
CA GLY A 36 -5.69 -16.24 -3.41
C GLY A 36 -4.94 -15.10 -2.72
N ARG A 37 -4.58 -14.05 -3.45
CA ARG A 37 -3.96 -12.82 -2.88
C ARG A 37 -4.88 -12.14 -1.87
N LEU A 38 -6.17 -12.03 -2.19
CA LEU A 38 -7.14 -11.41 -1.29
C LEU A 38 -7.38 -12.26 -0.04
N MET A 39 -7.49 -13.60 -0.19
CA MET A 39 -7.59 -14.53 0.94
C MET A 39 -6.38 -14.41 1.87
N PHE A 40 -5.18 -14.32 1.30
CA PHE A 40 -3.97 -14.10 2.08
C PHE A 40 -4.03 -12.80 2.88
N LEU A 41 -4.40 -11.68 2.26
CA LEU A 41 -4.51 -10.37 2.93
C LEU A 41 -5.52 -10.41 4.09
N VAL A 42 -6.66 -11.05 3.89
CA VAL A 42 -7.72 -11.15 4.90
C VAL A 42 -7.29 -12.06 6.05
N SER A 43 -6.80 -13.27 5.76
CA SER A 43 -6.39 -14.24 6.78
C SER A 43 -5.17 -13.77 7.58
N ASP A 44 -4.16 -13.17 6.92
CA ASP A 44 -2.99 -12.58 7.58
C ASP A 44 -3.39 -11.43 8.51
N THR A 45 -4.38 -10.62 8.11
CA THR A 45 -4.89 -9.54 8.98
C THR A 45 -5.60 -10.11 10.20
N LEU A 46 -6.50 -11.08 10.02
CA LEU A 46 -7.21 -11.70 11.12
C LEU A 46 -6.25 -12.36 12.13
N ALA A 47 -5.24 -13.09 11.64
CA ALA A 47 -4.19 -13.67 12.47
C ALA A 47 -3.42 -12.58 13.23
N THR A 48 -2.97 -11.53 12.55
CA THR A 48 -2.21 -10.43 13.14
C THR A 48 -3.01 -9.67 14.23
N LEU A 49 -4.34 -9.53 14.07
CA LEU A 49 -5.20 -8.90 15.09
C LEU A 49 -5.44 -9.76 16.32
N SER A 50 -5.20 -11.07 16.22
CA SER A 50 -5.49 -12.06 17.26
C SER A 50 -4.25 -12.49 18.05
N GLU A 51 -3.04 -12.27 17.52
CA GLU A 51 -1.82 -12.89 18.01
C GLU A 51 -0.79 -11.87 18.53
N GLY A 52 -0.03 -12.32 19.51
CA GLY A 52 1.32 -11.91 19.75
C GLY A 52 1.54 -10.73 20.70
N THR A 53 2.73 -10.76 21.32
CA THR A 53 3.27 -9.63 22.05
C THR A 53 4.20 -8.86 21.14
N PRO A 54 3.87 -7.64 20.74
CA PRO A 54 4.70 -6.88 19.81
C PRO A 54 6.02 -6.42 20.47
N GLY A 55 7.09 -6.45 19.69
CA GLY A 55 8.37 -5.81 20.01
C GLY A 55 8.38 -4.33 19.58
N THR A 56 9.59 -3.80 19.34
CA THR A 56 9.76 -2.44 18.78
C THR A 56 9.16 -2.39 17.37
N PRO A 57 8.25 -1.44 17.09
CA PRO A 57 7.60 -1.37 15.80
C PRO A 57 8.53 -0.85 14.70
N LEU A 58 8.49 -1.51 13.55
CA LEU A 58 9.06 -1.04 12.29
C LEU A 58 8.33 0.21 11.79
N THR A 59 9.01 1.02 10.98
CA THR A 59 8.35 2.04 10.16
C THR A 59 7.54 1.38 9.05
N LEU A 60 6.63 2.12 8.40
CA LEU A 60 5.93 1.61 7.23
C LEU A 60 6.90 1.19 6.12
N GLY A 61 7.93 2.01 5.87
CA GLY A 61 8.95 1.72 4.87
C GLY A 61 9.70 0.42 5.14
N ASP A 62 10.15 0.21 6.38
CA ASP A 62 10.84 -1.02 6.79
C ASP A 62 9.91 -2.24 6.73
N HIS A 63 8.66 -2.08 7.15
CA HIS A 63 7.66 -3.15 7.07
C HIS A 63 7.40 -3.59 5.62
N LEU A 64 7.32 -2.65 4.68
CA LEU A 64 7.20 -2.95 3.25
C LEU A 64 8.45 -3.68 2.73
N SER A 65 9.66 -3.28 3.17
CA SER A 65 10.90 -3.98 2.82
C SER A 65 10.92 -5.43 3.34
N MET A 66 10.44 -5.67 4.56
CA MET A 66 10.33 -7.03 5.10
C MET A 66 9.34 -7.89 4.31
N ARG A 67 8.26 -7.30 3.81
CA ARG A 67 7.33 -7.99 2.91
C ARG A 67 7.97 -8.35 1.58
N GLU A 68 8.76 -7.45 0.98
CA GLU A 68 9.52 -7.75 -0.25
C GLU A 68 10.50 -8.92 -0.05
N LEU A 69 11.20 -8.96 1.09
CA LEU A 69 12.11 -10.05 1.41
C LEU A 69 11.39 -11.40 1.59
N ALA A 70 10.15 -11.38 2.02
CA ALA A 70 9.32 -12.57 2.23
C ALA A 70 8.45 -12.96 1.00
N ALA A 71 8.76 -12.40 -0.18
CA ALA A 71 7.96 -12.57 -1.39
C ALA A 71 7.68 -14.02 -1.75
N ASP A 72 8.72 -14.84 -1.77
CA ASP A 72 8.62 -16.25 -2.15
C ASP A 72 7.78 -17.05 -1.15
N ASP A 73 7.98 -16.80 0.16
CA ASP A 73 7.19 -17.42 1.22
C ASP A 73 5.69 -17.03 1.11
N VAL A 74 5.42 -15.77 0.78
CA VAL A 74 4.05 -15.28 0.57
C VAL A 74 3.41 -15.94 -0.65
N ALA A 75 4.15 -16.07 -1.75
CA ALA A 75 3.68 -16.72 -2.96
C ALA A 75 3.35 -18.21 -2.73
N GLU A 76 4.20 -18.92 -1.96
CA GLU A 76 3.94 -20.30 -1.56
C GLU A 76 2.67 -20.43 -0.71
N GLN A 77 2.46 -19.52 0.24
CA GLN A 77 1.25 -19.53 1.05
C GLN A 77 -0.01 -19.19 0.28
N ILE A 78 0.05 -18.23 -0.66
CA ILE A 78 -1.06 -17.94 -1.58
C ILE A 78 -1.40 -19.21 -2.37
N SER A 79 -0.38 -19.91 -2.88
CA SER A 79 -0.57 -21.20 -3.57
C SER A 79 -1.22 -22.26 -2.67
N GLY A 80 -0.78 -22.35 -1.42
CA GLY A 80 -1.36 -23.23 -0.41
C GLY A 80 -2.83 -22.93 -0.11
N LEU A 81 -3.18 -21.66 0.06
CA LEU A 81 -4.56 -21.22 0.28
C LEU A 81 -5.47 -21.52 -0.91
N MET A 82 -4.96 -21.42 -2.12
CA MET A 82 -5.71 -21.77 -3.32
C MET A 82 -5.93 -23.29 -3.48
N GLY A 83 -4.97 -24.11 -3.05
CA GLY A 83 -5.01 -25.56 -3.22
C GLY A 83 -5.35 -25.96 -4.65
N MET A 84 -6.31 -26.90 -4.79
CA MET A 84 -6.87 -27.35 -6.07
C MET A 84 -8.23 -26.70 -6.38
N GLU A 85 -8.70 -25.78 -5.54
CA GLU A 85 -10.03 -25.20 -5.62
C GLU A 85 -10.18 -24.28 -6.85
N ASP A 86 -11.40 -24.24 -7.38
CA ASP A 86 -11.77 -23.29 -8.44
C ASP A 86 -12.07 -21.89 -7.86
N ALA A 87 -12.16 -20.90 -8.73
CA ALA A 87 -12.41 -19.50 -8.34
C ALA A 87 -13.75 -19.33 -7.59
N ALA A 88 -14.80 -20.09 -7.97
CA ALA A 88 -16.10 -19.99 -7.32
C ALA A 88 -16.07 -20.54 -5.89
N THR A 89 -15.33 -21.60 -5.66
CA THR A 89 -15.13 -22.17 -4.32
C THR A 89 -14.31 -21.23 -3.44
N LEU A 90 -13.21 -20.67 -3.96
CA LEU A 90 -12.40 -19.69 -3.24
C LEU A 90 -13.22 -18.44 -2.86
N ALA A 91 -14.04 -17.92 -3.77
CA ALA A 91 -14.92 -16.79 -3.48
C ALA A 91 -15.93 -17.08 -2.35
N ARG A 92 -16.51 -18.30 -2.35
CA ARG A 92 -17.42 -18.72 -1.27
C ARG A 92 -16.72 -18.85 0.08
N GLN A 93 -15.46 -19.32 0.09
CA GLN A 93 -14.66 -19.45 1.32
C GLN A 93 -14.21 -18.06 1.85
N LEU A 94 -13.98 -17.11 0.97
CA LEU A 94 -13.56 -15.76 1.32
C LEU A 94 -14.68 -14.93 1.98
N ALA A 95 -15.91 -15.08 1.53
CA ALA A 95 -17.03 -14.24 1.98
C ALA A 95 -17.21 -14.18 3.52
N PRO A 96 -17.22 -15.28 4.27
CA PRO A 96 -17.32 -15.23 5.73
C PRO A 96 -16.09 -14.56 6.37
N GLN A 97 -14.89 -14.79 5.83
CA GLN A 97 -13.66 -14.17 6.36
C GLN A 97 -13.67 -12.65 6.22
N VAL A 98 -14.29 -12.10 5.19
CA VAL A 98 -14.45 -10.64 5.02
C VAL A 98 -15.42 -10.06 6.05
N SER A 99 -16.47 -10.81 6.42
CA SER A 99 -17.36 -10.43 7.53
C SER A 99 -16.59 -10.40 8.85
N ASP A 100 -15.85 -11.47 9.15
CA ASP A 100 -15.02 -11.57 10.36
C ASP A 100 -13.97 -10.46 10.41
N LEU A 101 -13.36 -10.11 9.29
CA LEU A 101 -12.41 -9.00 9.18
C LEU A 101 -13.08 -7.66 9.53
N SER A 102 -14.28 -7.40 9.00
CA SER A 102 -15.02 -6.17 9.27
C SER A 102 -15.36 -6.04 10.75
N ASP A 103 -15.80 -7.12 11.37
CA ASP A 103 -16.11 -7.18 12.80
C ASP A 103 -14.85 -6.98 13.66
N ALA A 104 -13.75 -7.64 13.30
CA ALA A 104 -12.47 -7.50 13.99
C ALA A 104 -11.92 -6.07 13.93
N LEU A 105 -11.99 -5.41 12.76
CA LEU A 105 -11.54 -4.02 12.58
C LEU A 105 -12.45 -3.01 13.25
N GLY A 106 -13.72 -3.33 13.47
CA GLY A 106 -14.70 -2.51 14.19
C GLY A 106 -14.55 -2.52 15.73
N ARG A 107 -13.68 -3.36 16.27
CA ARG A 107 -13.49 -3.48 17.72
C ARG A 107 -12.91 -2.19 18.32
N PRO A 108 -13.41 -1.75 19.48
CA PRO A 108 -12.94 -0.51 20.13
C PRO A 108 -11.60 -0.68 20.87
N ASP A 109 -11.16 -1.91 21.10
CA ASP A 109 -10.00 -2.29 21.91
C ASP A 109 -8.78 -2.71 21.08
N LEU A 110 -8.70 -2.31 19.83
CA LEU A 110 -7.58 -2.64 18.96
C LEU A 110 -6.24 -2.12 19.52
N ALA A 111 -5.23 -2.99 19.51
CA ALA A 111 -3.88 -2.66 19.94
C ALA A 111 -3.26 -1.62 18.98
N ASN A 112 -2.45 -0.69 19.54
CA ASN A 112 -1.74 0.29 18.71
C ASN A 112 -0.57 -0.33 17.93
N THR A 113 0.01 -1.41 18.45
CA THR A 113 1.13 -2.14 17.83
C THR A 113 0.76 -3.62 17.80
N VAL A 114 1.08 -4.28 16.71
CA VAL A 114 0.79 -5.69 16.47
C VAL A 114 2.07 -6.43 16.10
N ALA A 115 2.09 -7.73 16.37
CA ALA A 115 3.13 -8.64 15.92
C ALA A 115 2.65 -9.29 14.62
N SER A 116 3.10 -8.80 13.49
CA SER A 116 2.84 -9.44 12.20
C SER A 116 3.93 -10.46 11.89
N ARG A 117 3.67 -11.33 10.93
CA ARG A 117 4.67 -12.28 10.40
C ARG A 117 5.92 -11.59 9.81
N PHE A 118 5.79 -10.31 9.43
CA PHE A 118 6.87 -9.48 8.87
C PHE A 118 7.57 -8.64 9.94
N GLY A 119 7.29 -8.87 11.22
CA GLY A 119 7.80 -8.12 12.36
C GLY A 119 6.75 -7.28 13.07
N SER A 120 7.15 -6.68 14.19
CA SER A 120 6.27 -5.78 14.94
C SER A 120 6.11 -4.46 14.20
N VAL A 121 4.87 -3.93 14.17
CA VAL A 121 4.53 -2.72 13.43
C VAL A 121 3.36 -2.02 14.10
N ARG A 122 3.23 -0.70 13.96
CA ARG A 122 2.01 -0.01 14.38
C ARG A 122 0.83 -0.50 13.55
N LEU A 123 -0.29 -0.80 14.18
CA LEU A 123 -1.46 -1.32 13.47
C LEU A 123 -1.88 -0.42 12.30
N ILE A 124 -1.83 0.90 12.49
CA ILE A 124 -2.15 1.86 11.42
C ILE A 124 -1.22 1.70 10.20
N ASP A 125 0.07 1.42 10.40
CA ASP A 125 1.03 1.26 9.31
C ASP A 125 0.91 -0.14 8.67
N TYR A 126 0.60 -1.18 9.47
CA TYR A 126 0.24 -2.50 8.95
C TYR A 126 -0.98 -2.44 8.01
N LEU A 127 -2.04 -1.74 8.43
CA LEU A 127 -3.24 -1.57 7.60
C LEU A 127 -2.96 -0.72 6.35
N ARG A 128 -2.10 0.29 6.43
CA ARG A 128 -1.65 1.06 5.27
C ARG A 128 -0.91 0.20 4.25
N ALA A 129 -0.04 -0.69 4.71
CA ALA A 129 0.62 -1.67 3.83
C ALA A 129 -0.42 -2.58 3.14
N ASN A 130 -1.42 -3.06 3.87
CA ASN A 130 -2.50 -3.87 3.32
C ASN A 130 -3.42 -3.09 2.37
N ILE A 131 -3.69 -1.80 2.62
CA ILE A 131 -4.41 -0.93 1.68
C ILE A 131 -3.63 -0.78 0.37
N ILE A 132 -2.31 -0.58 0.42
CA ILE A 132 -1.47 -0.53 -0.78
C ILE A 132 -1.64 -1.81 -1.61
N LEU A 133 -1.56 -2.98 -0.97
CA LEU A 133 -1.69 -4.27 -1.65
C LEU A 133 -3.10 -4.53 -2.19
N ALA A 134 -4.15 -4.15 -1.45
CA ALA A 134 -5.53 -4.28 -1.89
C ALA A 134 -5.86 -3.35 -3.07
N VAL A 135 -5.34 -2.11 -3.05
CA VAL A 135 -5.48 -1.16 -4.17
C VAL A 135 -4.69 -1.64 -5.38
N ASP A 136 -3.46 -2.15 -5.17
CA ASP A 136 -2.65 -2.74 -6.22
C ASP A 136 -3.35 -3.92 -6.89
N LEU A 137 -3.94 -4.83 -6.10
CA LEU A 137 -4.75 -5.94 -6.59
C LEU A 137 -5.97 -5.45 -7.37
N ALA A 138 -6.67 -4.42 -6.88
CA ALA A 138 -7.84 -3.86 -7.56
C ALA A 138 -7.50 -3.29 -8.94
N ILE A 139 -6.40 -2.53 -9.06
CA ILE A 139 -5.94 -1.96 -10.33
C ILE A 139 -5.55 -3.07 -11.31
N ASP A 140 -4.89 -4.13 -10.81
CA ASP A 140 -4.41 -5.25 -11.62
C ASP A 140 -5.53 -6.11 -12.20
N THR A 141 -6.68 -6.19 -11.51
CA THR A 141 -7.72 -7.17 -11.80
C THR A 141 -9.02 -6.55 -12.29
N VAL A 142 -9.64 -5.70 -11.48
CA VAL A 142 -11.00 -5.20 -11.73
C VAL A 142 -11.02 -3.73 -12.18
N GLY A 143 -9.90 -3.03 -12.07
CA GLY A 143 -9.78 -1.61 -12.44
C GLY A 143 -10.57 -0.66 -11.52
N VAL A 144 -11.17 -1.14 -10.44
CA VAL A 144 -12.02 -0.36 -9.53
C VAL A 144 -11.36 -0.24 -8.17
N THR A 145 -11.07 1.00 -7.76
CA THR A 145 -10.55 1.31 -6.43
C THR A 145 -11.51 2.22 -5.69
N GLN A 146 -11.64 2.02 -4.39
CA GLN A 146 -12.35 2.96 -3.53
C GLN A 146 -11.54 4.26 -3.40
N PRO A 147 -12.11 5.46 -3.65
CA PRO A 147 -11.35 6.72 -3.59
C PRO A 147 -10.61 6.95 -2.26
N PRO A 148 -11.17 6.61 -1.08
CA PRO A 148 -10.44 6.72 0.17
C PRO A 148 -9.21 5.80 0.25
N ALA A 149 -9.30 4.57 -0.30
CA ALA A 149 -8.20 3.61 -0.31
C ALA A 149 -7.09 4.05 -1.28
N LEU A 150 -7.47 4.50 -2.47
CA LEU A 150 -6.53 5.08 -3.43
C LEU A 150 -5.78 6.27 -2.81
N ALA A 151 -6.47 7.19 -2.14
CA ALA A 151 -5.87 8.33 -1.47
C ALA A 151 -4.89 7.91 -0.37
N GLU A 152 -5.24 6.90 0.45
CA GLU A 152 -4.38 6.42 1.53
C GLU A 152 -3.15 5.69 0.98
N ALA A 153 -3.29 4.87 -0.08
CA ALA A 153 -2.17 4.19 -0.73
C ALA A 153 -1.17 5.20 -1.34
N VAL A 154 -1.68 6.21 -2.05
CA VAL A 154 -0.84 7.28 -2.64
C VAL A 154 -0.08 8.04 -1.56
N ARG A 155 -0.75 8.50 -0.49
CA ARG A 155 -0.11 9.21 0.62
C ARG A 155 0.95 8.37 1.30
N SER A 156 0.64 7.10 1.53
CA SER A 156 1.54 6.16 2.20
C SER A 156 2.81 5.91 1.39
N LEU A 157 2.69 5.62 0.10
CA LEU A 157 3.86 5.41 -0.77
C LEU A 157 4.66 6.69 -1.01
N ALA A 158 4.01 7.85 -1.14
CA ALA A 158 4.70 9.13 -1.23
C ALA A 158 5.49 9.45 0.05
N ALA A 159 4.92 9.16 1.23
CA ALA A 159 5.62 9.31 2.50
C ALA A 159 6.83 8.36 2.62
N VAL A 160 6.69 7.10 2.20
CA VAL A 160 7.80 6.13 2.17
C VAL A 160 8.92 6.59 1.24
N LEU A 161 8.59 7.15 0.07
CA LEU A 161 9.60 7.72 -0.83
C LEU A 161 10.34 8.90 -0.18
N ALA A 162 9.63 9.80 0.48
CA ALA A 162 10.23 10.96 1.17
C ALA A 162 11.10 10.52 2.36
N GLU A 163 10.72 9.47 3.08
CA GLU A 163 11.49 8.88 4.18
C GLU A 163 12.78 8.23 3.67
N ARG A 164 12.70 7.43 2.62
CA ARG A 164 13.85 6.70 2.04
C ARG A 164 14.80 7.60 1.26
N HIS A 165 14.28 8.68 0.72
CA HIS A 165 15.03 9.64 -0.10
C HIS A 165 14.89 11.06 0.46
N PRO A 166 15.45 11.32 1.65
CA PRO A 166 15.33 12.62 2.29
C PRO A 166 16.05 13.70 1.46
N GLY A 167 15.41 14.86 1.32
CA GLY A 167 15.95 15.99 0.57
C GLY A 167 14.85 16.94 0.07
N ARG A 168 15.26 18.00 -0.61
CA ARG A 168 14.36 19.05 -1.12
C ARG A 168 14.70 19.45 -2.55
N SER A 169 15.31 18.56 -3.32
CA SER A 169 15.73 18.87 -4.68
C SER A 169 14.62 18.68 -5.72
N ILE A 170 13.65 17.82 -5.44
CA ILE A 170 12.54 17.51 -6.33
C ILE A 170 11.23 17.53 -5.54
N GLU A 171 10.22 18.18 -6.08
CA GLU A 171 8.84 18.08 -5.60
C GLU A 171 8.08 17.06 -6.46
N LEU A 172 7.65 15.98 -5.83
CA LEU A 172 6.78 14.97 -6.43
C LEU A 172 5.33 15.30 -6.09
N ARG A 173 4.52 15.53 -7.10
CA ARG A 173 3.09 15.87 -7.00
C ARG A 173 2.24 14.75 -7.55
N VAL A 174 1.24 14.35 -6.77
CA VAL A 174 0.22 13.37 -7.14
C VAL A 174 -1.16 13.94 -6.77
N PRO A 175 -1.65 14.95 -7.53
CA PRO A 175 -2.92 15.55 -7.20
C PRO A 175 -4.09 14.56 -7.34
N PRO A 176 -5.14 14.68 -6.51
CA PRO A 176 -5.28 15.64 -5.41
C PRO A 176 -4.73 15.13 -4.06
N TYR A 177 -3.97 14.04 -4.01
CA TYR A 177 -3.72 13.27 -2.79
C TYR A 177 -2.40 13.58 -2.09
N ALA A 178 -1.32 13.89 -2.82
CA ALA A 178 -0.02 14.10 -2.22
C ALA A 178 0.84 15.12 -2.97
N ALA A 179 1.69 15.82 -2.20
CA ALA A 179 2.85 16.55 -2.68
C ALA A 179 3.96 16.38 -1.64
N VAL A 180 5.09 15.80 -2.04
CA VAL A 180 6.22 15.53 -1.16
C VAL A 180 7.52 16.01 -1.78
N GLN A 181 8.51 16.32 -0.93
CA GLN A 181 9.85 16.64 -1.37
C GLN A 181 10.76 15.43 -1.19
N ILE A 182 11.52 15.12 -2.23
CA ILE A 182 12.49 14.02 -2.23
C ILE A 182 13.87 14.52 -2.69
N GLY A 183 14.91 13.80 -2.27
CA GLY A 183 16.28 13.96 -2.71
C GLY A 183 16.69 12.77 -3.59
N ALA A 184 16.97 12.99 -4.86
CA ALA A 184 17.42 11.93 -5.76
C ALA A 184 18.95 11.75 -5.77
N ARG A 185 19.71 12.64 -5.12
CA ARG A 185 21.18 12.64 -5.03
C ARG A 185 21.62 13.05 -3.64
N ALA A 186 22.65 12.37 -3.11
CA ALA A 186 23.23 12.69 -1.79
C ALA A 186 23.80 14.12 -1.69
N GLU A 187 24.23 14.71 -2.80
CA GLU A 187 24.86 16.04 -2.88
C GLU A 187 23.95 17.13 -3.50
N ALA A 188 22.64 16.85 -3.62
CA ALA A 188 21.74 17.85 -4.19
C ALA A 188 21.62 19.06 -3.25
N PRO A 189 21.74 20.32 -3.78
CA PRO A 189 21.62 21.50 -2.95
C PRO A 189 20.25 21.54 -2.26
N VAL A 190 20.27 21.71 -0.93
CA VAL A 190 19.06 21.85 -0.13
C VAL A 190 18.57 23.29 -0.26
N HIS A 191 17.55 23.51 -1.08
CA HIS A 191 16.91 24.82 -1.15
C HIS A 191 16.05 25.06 0.09
N THR A 192 16.43 26.01 0.91
CA THR A 192 15.75 26.31 2.18
C THR A 192 14.55 27.25 2.04
N ARG A 193 14.37 27.89 0.88
CA ARG A 193 13.26 28.82 0.61
C ARG A 193 12.83 28.75 -0.86
N GLY A 194 11.51 28.72 -1.11
CA GLY A 194 10.90 28.75 -2.43
C GLY A 194 10.45 27.39 -2.94
N THR A 195 9.82 27.37 -4.12
CA THR A 195 9.41 26.15 -4.83
C THR A 195 10.67 25.39 -5.28
N PRO A 196 10.75 24.08 -5.12
CA PRO A 196 11.84 23.28 -5.65
C PRO A 196 12.04 23.56 -7.15
N PRO A 197 13.29 23.65 -7.63
CA PRO A 197 13.58 23.92 -9.04
C PRO A 197 13.20 22.75 -9.97
N ASN A 198 12.91 21.59 -9.40
CA ASN A 198 12.56 20.38 -10.13
C ASN A 198 11.20 19.88 -9.63
N VAL A 199 10.30 19.64 -10.55
CA VAL A 199 8.94 19.17 -10.29
C VAL A 199 8.67 17.93 -11.13
N VAL A 200 8.05 16.94 -10.51
CA VAL A 200 7.50 15.77 -11.17
C VAL A 200 6.02 15.70 -10.82
N GLU A 201 5.15 15.58 -11.81
CA GLU A 201 3.70 15.48 -11.60
C GLU A 201 3.11 14.33 -12.37
N THR A 202 2.23 13.57 -11.72
CA THR A 202 1.55 12.41 -12.31
C THR A 202 0.20 12.18 -11.62
N ASP A 203 -0.70 11.50 -12.28
CA ASP A 203 -1.98 11.09 -11.70
C ASP A 203 -1.80 9.93 -10.68
N PRO A 204 -2.79 9.69 -9.80
CA PRO A 204 -2.71 8.66 -8.76
C PRO A 204 -2.49 7.25 -9.27
N ALA A 205 -3.11 6.86 -10.39
CA ALA A 205 -2.99 5.50 -10.92
C ALA A 205 -1.60 5.27 -11.52
N THR A 206 -1.09 6.24 -12.27
CA THR A 206 0.28 6.21 -12.80
C THR A 206 1.32 6.22 -11.68
N PHE A 207 1.12 7.05 -10.63
CA PHE A 207 2.01 7.04 -9.47
C PHE A 207 2.08 5.66 -8.80
N LEU A 208 0.93 5.04 -8.54
CA LEU A 208 0.90 3.69 -7.97
C LEU A 208 1.62 2.68 -8.85
N ALA A 209 1.36 2.71 -10.16
CA ALA A 209 2.01 1.78 -11.10
C ALA A 209 3.54 1.96 -11.13
N LEU A 210 4.04 3.17 -11.00
CA LEU A 210 5.48 3.47 -10.87
C LEU A 210 6.02 3.01 -9.51
N ALA A 211 5.32 3.36 -8.42
CA ALA A 211 5.74 3.07 -7.07
C ALA A 211 5.70 1.58 -6.73
N THR A 212 4.89 0.78 -7.47
CA THR A 212 4.78 -0.68 -7.32
C THR A 212 5.47 -1.47 -8.45
N ALA A 213 6.32 -0.84 -9.24
CA ALA A 213 7.07 -1.45 -10.36
C ALA A 213 6.22 -2.04 -11.51
N ARG A 214 4.93 -1.71 -11.61
CA ARG A 214 4.05 -2.15 -12.72
C ARG A 214 4.26 -1.37 -14.00
N GLN A 215 4.78 -0.17 -13.90
CA GLN A 215 5.11 0.70 -15.03
C GLN A 215 6.51 1.29 -14.88
N SER A 216 7.24 1.39 -15.97
CA SER A 216 8.53 2.06 -15.98
C SER A 216 8.35 3.58 -16.12
N TRP A 217 9.30 4.33 -15.58
CA TRP A 217 9.39 5.78 -15.76
C TRP A 217 9.32 6.18 -17.25
N THR A 218 10.13 5.52 -18.09
CA THR A 218 10.19 5.81 -19.52
C THR A 218 8.84 5.66 -20.20
N ARG A 219 8.06 4.61 -19.83
CA ARG A 219 6.71 4.40 -20.37
C ARG A 219 5.74 5.47 -19.91
N ALA A 220 5.77 5.88 -18.65
CA ALA A 220 4.91 6.92 -18.11
C ALA A 220 5.16 8.28 -18.79
N VAL A 221 6.44 8.63 -19.04
CA VAL A 221 6.81 9.84 -19.79
C VAL A 221 6.36 9.76 -21.25
N ALA A 222 6.60 8.63 -21.91
CA ALA A 222 6.23 8.46 -23.31
C ALA A 222 4.71 8.51 -23.55
N SER A 223 3.91 8.06 -22.58
CA SER A 223 2.44 8.17 -22.65
C SER A 223 1.89 9.53 -22.22
N GLY A 224 2.73 10.44 -21.71
CA GLY A 224 2.31 11.73 -21.18
C GLY A 224 1.58 11.65 -19.83
N SER A 225 1.50 10.47 -19.18
CA SER A 225 0.88 10.31 -17.88
C SER A 225 1.77 10.78 -16.72
N LEU A 226 3.05 11.04 -16.99
CA LEU A 226 3.98 11.69 -16.09
C LEU A 226 4.64 12.85 -16.82
N THR A 227 4.65 14.02 -16.17
CA THR A 227 5.36 15.21 -16.65
C THR A 227 6.41 15.63 -15.64
N TYR A 228 7.48 16.22 -16.12
CA TYR A 228 8.51 16.77 -15.24
C TYR A 228 9.16 18.03 -15.82
N SER A 229 9.65 18.89 -14.95
CA SER A 229 10.33 20.12 -15.31
C SER A 229 11.50 20.40 -14.37
N GLY A 230 12.55 20.99 -14.90
CA GLY A 230 13.80 21.26 -14.19
C GLY A 230 14.92 20.30 -14.57
N THR A 231 16.16 20.76 -14.41
CA THR A 231 17.38 20.09 -14.89
C THR A 231 17.58 18.70 -14.28
N HIS A 232 17.13 18.51 -13.04
CA HIS A 232 17.33 17.27 -12.27
C HIS A 232 16.02 16.53 -11.94
N ALA A 233 14.89 16.94 -12.51
CA ALA A 233 13.61 16.31 -12.20
C ALA A 233 13.57 14.82 -12.60
N ALA A 234 14.22 14.46 -13.72
CA ALA A 234 14.32 13.06 -14.18
C ALA A 234 15.10 12.14 -13.23
N ASP A 235 15.90 12.68 -12.31
CA ASP A 235 16.59 11.88 -11.29
C ASP A 235 15.62 11.20 -10.32
N ALA A 236 14.36 11.67 -10.21
CA ALA A 236 13.30 11.02 -9.46
C ALA A 236 13.07 9.56 -9.90
N ALA A 237 13.36 9.21 -11.14
CA ALA A 237 13.30 7.83 -11.63
C ALA A 237 14.13 6.85 -10.78
N ARG A 238 15.20 7.32 -10.13
CA ARG A 238 16.09 6.49 -9.29
C ARG A 238 15.51 6.17 -7.93
N THR A 239 14.47 6.87 -7.50
CA THR A 239 13.79 6.65 -6.22
C THR A 239 12.66 5.63 -6.33
N LEU A 240 12.35 5.21 -7.55
CA LEU A 240 11.28 4.26 -7.86
C LEU A 240 11.85 2.86 -8.21
N PRO A 241 11.13 1.80 -7.90
CA PRO A 241 9.86 1.77 -7.16
C PRO A 241 10.04 1.99 -5.66
N ALA A 242 8.96 2.35 -4.98
CA ALA A 242 8.92 2.44 -3.52
C ALA A 242 8.73 1.07 -2.86
N PHE A 243 8.05 0.13 -3.55
CA PHE A 243 7.72 -1.20 -3.06
C PHE A 243 7.36 -2.11 -4.23
N ARG A 244 7.71 -3.40 -4.15
CA ARG A 244 7.29 -4.43 -5.12
C ARG A 244 6.31 -5.39 -4.46
N PRO A 245 5.00 -5.29 -4.75
CA PRO A 245 4.03 -6.30 -4.32
C PRO A 245 4.24 -7.62 -5.07
N HIS A 246 3.83 -8.72 -4.45
CA HIS A 246 3.97 -10.09 -4.95
C HIS A 246 2.79 -10.53 -5.78
#